data_6b4ff3ed0ff37879a5799a8eb55bc1de
#
_entry.id   6b4ff3ed0ff37879a5799a8eb55bc1de
#
_cell.length_a   1.000
_cell.length_b   1.000
_cell.length_c   1.000
_cell.angle_alpha   90.00
_cell.angle_beta   90.00
_cell.angle_gamma   90.00
#
_symmetry.space_group_name_H-M   'P 1'
#
loop_
_entity.id
_entity.type
_entity.pdbx_description
1 polymer ?
#
loop_
_entity_poly.entity_id
_entity_poly.type
_entity_poly.pdbx_seq_one_letter_code
_entity_poly.pdbx_strand_id
1 'polypeptide(L)'
;MHTLRHFFSKKVITATMIGIASFGLAGAQTTHKVAAGETLYGLAVNYGVSQEAIIKANPGLESTTLKAGQTIVVPERLEKEAPVAGAVKTMHKVARKETLFGIAKNYGLTLDQLLAANPDIKADGSNLKKGKFLVIPYTQAEVEAWHEAHPTGLKHIKLAVVLPLTSGKTEARRSLEFYRGLLMAVDHFKAQGIDTDITAIDEPAADRSLAPVVGKLRESRANFVIGPLYPDHFSELSRLAAETDMMGWVLPFSSKYIGLKTDAKVRMVNTPDEIKAAVMARLLKKAVVRPKVIFLHGGNTGNELIFSAALRNALVAEGITVDDLHVSTAEELKPRLSADSHNLFFIESHDPARAKTLGEAIGRLAIIAPTTKVSALVTSDLTATGTLPSSTLHTADAFVFTDCFPANAPTVAMEREYARWFKDPIQDVTPRMALLGYDLGLHLLTGLGKYGTRFSTQKMQAEPVQSHIRFEQVPGQAGLVNTAAYLIHYKRGTTGAELIQAK
;
A
#
# COMPACT_ATOMS: atom_id res chain seq x y z
N MET A 1 -44.24 36.74 -15.60
CA MET A 1 -44.59 37.29 -16.90
C MET A 1 -43.31 37.40 -17.72
N HIS A 2 -43.08 36.56 -18.60
CA HIS A 2 -42.86 36.54 -20.02
C HIS A 2 -42.23 35.19 -20.40
N THR A 3 -43.05 34.44 -21.03
CA THR A 3 -42.85 33.28 -21.88
C THR A 3 -41.98 33.59 -23.10
N LEU A 4 -41.14 32.66 -23.50
CA LEU A 4 -40.86 32.37 -24.91
C LEU A 4 -40.61 30.88 -25.13
N ARG A 5 -41.56 30.30 -25.84
CA ARG A 5 -41.60 28.97 -26.42
C ARG A 5 -41.04 28.98 -27.85
N HIS A 6 -40.65 27.79 -28.29
CA HIS A 6 -40.52 27.26 -29.66
C HIS A 6 -39.20 27.45 -30.42
N PHE A 7 -38.55 26.32 -30.75
CA PHE A 7 -38.70 25.76 -32.10
C PHE A 7 -38.29 24.28 -32.13
N PHE A 8 -39.28 23.43 -32.40
CA PHE A 8 -39.10 22.05 -32.88
C PHE A 8 -38.84 22.07 -34.37
N SER A 9 -37.83 21.30 -34.85
CA SER A 9 -37.80 20.84 -36.23
C SER A 9 -37.43 19.37 -36.27
N LYS A 10 -38.43 18.55 -36.49
CA LYS A 10 -38.27 17.14 -36.86
C LYS A 10 -37.76 17.06 -38.31
N LYS A 11 -36.60 16.42 -38.51
CA LYS A 11 -36.29 15.81 -39.81
C LYS A 11 -36.14 14.31 -39.59
N VAL A 12 -37.14 13.60 -40.09
CA VAL A 12 -37.11 12.16 -40.34
C VAL A 12 -36.12 11.93 -41.48
N ILE A 13 -35.06 11.18 -41.26
CA ILE A 13 -34.23 10.64 -42.36
C ILE A 13 -34.41 9.13 -42.35
N THR A 14 -35.00 8.63 -43.40
CA THR A 14 -35.21 7.22 -43.74
C THR A 14 -33.86 6.53 -43.86
N ALA A 15 -33.62 5.51 -43.06
CA ALA A 15 -32.43 4.69 -43.16
C ALA A 15 -32.55 3.69 -44.32
N THR A 16 -31.77 3.92 -45.35
CA THR A 16 -31.51 2.91 -46.37
C THR A 16 -30.41 1.99 -45.86
N MET A 17 -30.73 0.72 -45.63
CA MET A 17 -29.74 -0.30 -45.31
C MET A 17 -28.83 -0.53 -46.51
N ILE A 18 -27.62 -0.04 -46.47
CA ILE A 18 -26.51 -0.48 -47.31
C ILE A 18 -25.69 -1.46 -46.49
N GLY A 19 -25.71 -2.71 -46.91
CA GLY A 19 -24.83 -3.73 -46.33
C GLY A 19 -23.38 -3.35 -46.53
N ILE A 20 -22.70 -3.00 -45.44
CA ILE A 20 -21.26 -2.85 -45.44
C ILE A 20 -20.69 -4.24 -45.14
N ALA A 21 -20.15 -4.88 -46.18
CA ALA A 21 -19.25 -5.99 -46.03
C ALA A 21 -18.09 -5.52 -45.12
N SER A 22 -17.91 -6.19 -44.00
CA SER A 22 -16.77 -6.01 -43.12
C SER A 22 -15.47 -6.38 -43.86
N PHE A 23 -14.85 -5.39 -44.47
CA PHE A 23 -13.45 -5.48 -44.82
C PHE A 23 -12.67 -5.44 -43.49
N GLY A 24 -12.27 -6.62 -43.00
CA GLY A 24 -11.25 -6.74 -41.97
C GLY A 24 -10.00 -6.02 -42.46
N LEU A 25 -9.55 -5.04 -41.68
CA LEU A 25 -8.18 -4.52 -41.78
C LEU A 25 -7.23 -5.70 -41.60
N ALA A 26 -6.72 -6.24 -42.71
CA ALA A 26 -5.64 -7.19 -42.69
C ALA A 26 -4.39 -6.43 -42.25
N GLY A 27 -4.09 -6.43 -40.96
CA GLY A 27 -2.78 -6.10 -40.44
C GLY A 27 -1.76 -7.05 -41.09
N ALA A 28 -0.60 -6.58 -41.42
CA ALA A 28 0.45 -7.37 -42.07
C ALA A 28 0.85 -8.53 -41.17
N GLN A 29 0.35 -9.74 -41.47
CA GLN A 29 0.70 -10.96 -40.74
C GLN A 29 2.13 -11.37 -41.10
N THR A 30 3.04 -11.38 -40.14
CA THR A 30 4.40 -11.88 -40.31
C THR A 30 4.38 -13.40 -40.27
N THR A 31 4.94 -14.07 -41.28
CA THR A 31 5.13 -15.53 -41.29
C THR A 31 6.56 -15.89 -40.89
N HIS A 32 6.71 -16.94 -40.09
CA HIS A 32 7.99 -17.48 -39.65
C HIS A 32 8.12 -18.94 -40.07
N LYS A 33 9.29 -19.28 -40.70
CA LYS A 33 9.63 -20.66 -41.01
C LYS A 33 10.47 -21.24 -39.88
N VAL A 34 9.89 -22.19 -39.17
CA VAL A 34 10.48 -22.80 -37.97
C VAL A 34 11.82 -23.47 -38.30
N ALA A 35 12.88 -23.08 -37.61
CA ALA A 35 14.20 -23.71 -37.73
C ALA A 35 14.31 -24.94 -36.79
N ALA A 36 15.27 -25.82 -37.06
CA ALA A 36 15.52 -26.97 -36.20
C ALA A 36 15.93 -26.54 -34.80
N GLY A 37 15.20 -27.03 -33.79
CA GLY A 37 15.41 -26.71 -32.36
C GLY A 37 14.67 -25.46 -31.85
N GLU A 38 13.90 -24.78 -32.69
CA GLU A 38 13.01 -23.73 -32.20
C GLU A 38 11.80 -24.33 -31.50
N THR A 39 11.36 -23.64 -30.49
CA THR A 39 10.16 -23.98 -29.69
C THR A 39 9.12 -22.89 -29.83
N LEU A 40 7.85 -23.25 -29.65
CA LEU A 40 6.76 -22.26 -29.63
C LEU A 40 7.00 -21.15 -28.59
N TYR A 41 7.55 -21.52 -27.45
CA TYR A 41 7.95 -20.59 -26.42
C TYR A 41 9.09 -19.63 -26.90
N GLY A 42 10.11 -20.16 -27.52
CA GLY A 42 11.20 -19.35 -28.07
C GLY A 42 10.73 -18.37 -29.14
N LEU A 43 9.83 -18.80 -30.02
CA LEU A 43 9.21 -17.93 -31.01
C LEU A 43 8.31 -16.87 -30.39
N ALA A 44 7.51 -17.22 -29.43
CA ALA A 44 6.66 -16.27 -28.68
C ALA A 44 7.52 -15.15 -28.06
N VAL A 45 8.65 -15.52 -27.44
CA VAL A 45 9.61 -14.57 -26.87
C VAL A 45 10.29 -13.71 -27.93
N ASN A 46 10.76 -14.32 -29.01
CA ASN A 46 11.48 -13.58 -30.10
C ASN A 46 10.58 -12.54 -30.78
N TYR A 47 9.30 -12.85 -30.94
CA TYR A 47 8.34 -11.95 -31.59
C TYR A 47 7.57 -11.07 -30.57
N GLY A 48 7.76 -11.30 -29.27
CA GLY A 48 7.12 -10.53 -28.20
C GLY A 48 5.61 -10.70 -28.17
N VAL A 49 5.12 -11.89 -28.46
CA VAL A 49 3.70 -12.29 -28.43
C VAL A 49 3.51 -13.47 -27.48
N SER A 50 2.29 -13.74 -27.02
CA SER A 50 2.04 -14.93 -26.18
C SER A 50 1.98 -16.21 -27.02
N GLN A 51 2.26 -17.37 -26.40
CA GLN A 51 2.13 -18.65 -27.08
C GLN A 51 0.68 -18.88 -27.54
N GLU A 52 -0.28 -18.49 -26.71
CA GLU A 52 -1.71 -18.56 -27.00
C GLU A 52 -2.09 -17.72 -28.23
N ALA A 53 -1.47 -16.55 -28.39
CA ALA A 53 -1.69 -15.69 -29.56
C ALA A 53 -1.18 -16.37 -30.85
N ILE A 54 0.01 -17.02 -30.79
CA ILE A 54 0.52 -17.81 -31.94
C ILE A 54 -0.40 -19.00 -32.22
N ILE A 55 -0.83 -19.76 -31.21
CA ILE A 55 -1.74 -20.90 -31.37
C ILE A 55 -3.06 -20.43 -32.00
N LYS A 56 -3.62 -19.35 -31.52
CA LYS A 56 -4.89 -18.78 -32.04
C LYS A 56 -4.76 -18.33 -33.52
N ALA A 57 -3.60 -17.80 -33.89
CA ALA A 57 -3.32 -17.41 -35.28
C ALA A 57 -3.03 -18.59 -36.21
N ASN A 58 -2.80 -19.79 -35.67
CA ASN A 58 -2.47 -21.01 -36.40
C ASN A 58 -3.40 -22.18 -36.00
N PRO A 59 -4.64 -22.22 -36.48
CA PRO A 59 -5.58 -23.30 -36.14
C PRO A 59 -4.98 -24.68 -36.49
N GLY A 60 -4.93 -25.58 -35.50
CA GLY A 60 -4.31 -26.89 -35.61
C GLY A 60 -2.84 -26.99 -35.15
N LEU A 61 -2.29 -25.89 -34.63
CA LEU A 61 -1.00 -25.90 -33.92
C LEU A 61 -1.21 -26.30 -32.48
N GLU A 62 -0.75 -27.49 -32.09
CA GLU A 62 -0.69 -27.90 -30.70
C GLU A 62 0.58 -27.41 -30.03
N SER A 63 0.52 -27.07 -28.73
CA SER A 63 1.61 -26.44 -27.97
C SER A 63 2.94 -27.24 -27.94
N THR A 64 2.91 -28.52 -28.31
CA THR A 64 4.05 -29.47 -28.19
C THR A 64 4.69 -29.85 -29.53
N THR A 65 4.18 -29.44 -30.71
CA THR A 65 4.59 -30.01 -31.98
C THR A 65 4.94 -29.00 -33.07
N LEU A 66 5.93 -28.12 -32.79
CA LEU A 66 6.57 -27.38 -33.88
C LEU A 66 7.51 -28.31 -34.67
N LYS A 67 7.32 -28.37 -36.00
CA LYS A 67 8.20 -29.12 -36.88
C LYS A 67 9.15 -28.19 -37.62
N ALA A 68 10.43 -28.53 -37.68
CA ALA A 68 11.41 -27.79 -38.50
C ALA A 68 10.93 -27.72 -39.97
N GLY A 69 10.99 -26.52 -40.53
CA GLY A 69 10.49 -26.24 -41.89
C GLY A 69 9.00 -25.85 -41.96
N GLN A 70 8.24 -25.98 -40.89
CA GLN A 70 6.86 -25.54 -40.83
C GLN A 70 6.79 -24.01 -40.89
N THR A 71 5.86 -23.46 -41.65
CA THR A 71 5.59 -22.02 -41.68
C THR A 71 4.41 -21.73 -40.74
N ILE A 72 4.60 -20.85 -39.79
CA ILE A 72 3.57 -20.38 -38.86
C ILE A 72 3.31 -18.89 -39.09
N VAL A 73 2.07 -18.49 -38.82
CA VAL A 73 1.67 -17.09 -38.75
C VAL A 73 2.02 -16.57 -37.36
N VAL A 74 2.81 -15.52 -37.29
CA VAL A 74 3.06 -14.80 -36.06
C VAL A 74 2.19 -13.56 -36.07
N PRO A 75 1.26 -13.42 -35.14
CA PRO A 75 0.41 -12.24 -35.11
C PRO A 75 1.24 -10.99 -34.84
N GLU A 76 0.84 -9.88 -35.43
CA GLU A 76 1.47 -8.60 -35.15
C GLU A 76 1.34 -8.34 -33.64
N ARG A 77 2.42 -7.86 -33.05
CA ARG A 77 2.45 -7.50 -31.63
C ARG A 77 1.36 -6.45 -31.38
N LEU A 78 0.20 -6.88 -30.87
CA LEU A 78 -0.79 -5.95 -30.32
C LEU A 78 -0.07 -5.04 -29.34
N GLU A 79 -0.36 -3.74 -29.41
CA GLU A 79 0.32 -2.68 -28.65
C GLU A 79 0.88 -3.18 -27.31
N LYS A 80 2.19 -2.98 -27.13
CA LYS A 80 3.01 -3.53 -26.05
C LYS A 80 2.22 -3.64 -24.74
N GLU A 81 1.81 -4.85 -24.39
CA GLU A 81 1.38 -5.08 -23.01
C GLU A 81 2.47 -4.56 -22.09
N ALA A 82 2.08 -3.82 -21.09
CA ALA A 82 3.02 -3.23 -20.17
C ALA A 82 3.91 -4.33 -19.57
N PRO A 83 5.22 -4.12 -19.52
CA PRO A 83 6.11 -5.07 -18.88
C PRO A 83 5.72 -5.21 -17.40
N VAL A 84 5.81 -6.42 -16.88
CA VAL A 84 5.62 -6.74 -15.46
C VAL A 84 6.99 -7.13 -14.90
N ALA A 85 7.33 -6.61 -13.73
CA ALA A 85 8.57 -6.98 -13.06
C ALA A 85 8.63 -8.50 -12.81
N GLY A 86 9.76 -9.13 -13.16
CA GLY A 86 9.91 -10.58 -13.11
C GLY A 86 9.38 -11.33 -14.33
N ALA A 87 8.53 -10.73 -15.16
CA ALA A 87 8.10 -11.34 -16.43
C ALA A 87 9.27 -11.41 -17.43
N VAL A 88 9.19 -12.35 -18.36
CA VAL A 88 10.24 -12.57 -19.36
C VAL A 88 10.40 -11.35 -20.28
N LYS A 89 11.57 -10.72 -20.24
CA LYS A 89 11.96 -9.64 -21.14
C LYS A 89 12.57 -10.19 -22.42
N THR A 90 13.51 -11.11 -22.27
CA THR A 90 14.24 -11.72 -23.39
C THR A 90 14.92 -13.02 -22.94
N MET A 91 15.53 -13.72 -23.89
CA MET A 91 16.37 -14.90 -23.62
C MET A 91 17.83 -14.57 -23.92
N HIS A 92 18.73 -14.91 -23.01
CA HIS A 92 20.17 -14.80 -23.22
C HIS A 92 20.77 -16.16 -23.53
N LYS A 93 21.44 -16.30 -24.70
CA LYS A 93 22.18 -17.52 -25.04
C LYS A 93 23.58 -17.44 -24.48
N VAL A 94 23.90 -18.27 -23.53
CA VAL A 94 25.18 -18.29 -22.81
C VAL A 94 26.34 -18.48 -23.79
N ALA A 95 27.29 -17.55 -23.82
CA ALA A 95 28.50 -17.61 -24.60
C ALA A 95 29.64 -18.32 -23.83
N ARG A 96 30.77 -18.54 -24.51
CA ARG A 96 31.95 -19.16 -23.89
C ARG A 96 32.56 -18.22 -22.84
N LYS A 97 32.84 -18.73 -21.63
CA LYS A 97 33.44 -18.00 -20.50
C LYS A 97 32.51 -16.97 -19.81
N GLU A 98 31.23 -16.93 -20.13
CA GLU A 98 30.29 -16.12 -19.35
C GLU A 98 30.02 -16.77 -17.99
N THR A 99 29.75 -15.92 -17.00
CA THR A 99 29.38 -16.30 -15.65
C THR A 99 27.99 -15.76 -15.33
N LEU A 100 27.27 -16.40 -14.40
CA LEU A 100 25.96 -15.92 -13.94
C LEU A 100 26.02 -14.46 -13.46
N PHE A 101 27.07 -14.12 -12.71
CA PHE A 101 27.25 -12.75 -12.22
C PHE A 101 27.47 -11.76 -13.37
N GLY A 102 28.30 -12.12 -14.36
CA GLY A 102 28.54 -11.28 -15.55
C GLY A 102 27.26 -11.06 -16.36
N ILE A 103 26.48 -12.12 -16.57
CA ILE A 103 25.20 -12.04 -17.29
C ILE A 103 24.21 -11.18 -16.49
N ALA A 104 24.05 -11.41 -15.19
CA ALA A 104 23.16 -10.61 -14.35
C ALA A 104 23.53 -9.12 -14.41
N LYS A 105 24.82 -8.79 -14.25
CA LYS A 105 25.34 -7.42 -14.33
C LYS A 105 25.07 -6.76 -15.68
N ASN A 106 25.23 -7.47 -16.78
CA ASN A 106 24.99 -6.95 -18.13
C ASN A 106 23.54 -6.54 -18.37
N TYR A 107 22.60 -7.18 -17.66
CA TYR A 107 21.17 -6.88 -17.74
C TYR A 107 20.64 -6.04 -16.57
N GLY A 108 21.50 -5.54 -15.68
CA GLY A 108 21.09 -4.75 -14.51
C GLY A 108 20.33 -5.54 -13.45
N LEU A 109 20.55 -6.87 -13.43
CA LEU A 109 19.91 -7.78 -12.47
C LEU A 109 20.85 -8.06 -11.29
N THR A 110 20.28 -8.39 -10.14
CA THR A 110 21.01 -9.12 -9.10
C THR A 110 21.13 -10.60 -9.48
N LEU A 111 22.11 -11.29 -8.90
CA LEU A 111 22.25 -12.74 -9.11
C LEU A 111 20.97 -13.48 -8.68
N ASP A 112 20.37 -13.09 -7.56
CA ASP A 112 19.15 -13.69 -7.05
C ASP A 112 17.95 -13.50 -8.00
N GLN A 113 17.82 -12.34 -8.63
CA GLN A 113 16.79 -12.10 -9.65
C GLN A 113 16.97 -12.99 -10.89
N LEU A 114 18.22 -13.16 -11.34
CA LEU A 114 18.51 -14.04 -12.48
C LEU A 114 18.23 -15.51 -12.13
N LEU A 115 18.60 -15.96 -10.93
CA LEU A 115 18.35 -17.33 -10.44
C LEU A 115 16.87 -17.59 -10.21
N ALA A 116 16.13 -16.64 -9.65
CA ALA A 116 14.68 -16.75 -9.46
C ALA A 116 13.94 -16.95 -10.80
N ALA A 117 14.40 -16.30 -11.86
CA ALA A 117 13.85 -16.47 -13.22
C ALA A 117 14.32 -17.77 -13.91
N ASN A 118 15.33 -18.46 -13.36
CA ASN A 118 15.96 -19.66 -13.93
C ASN A 118 16.16 -20.72 -12.84
N PRO A 119 15.10 -21.33 -12.28
CA PRO A 119 15.20 -22.23 -11.13
C PRO A 119 15.97 -23.54 -11.41
N ASP A 120 16.17 -23.87 -12.67
CA ASP A 120 16.98 -25.01 -13.12
C ASP A 120 18.50 -24.72 -13.09
N ILE A 121 18.90 -23.47 -12.85
CA ILE A 121 20.31 -23.07 -12.76
C ILE A 121 20.77 -23.12 -11.30
N LYS A 122 21.91 -23.80 -11.08
CA LYS A 122 22.54 -23.82 -9.75
C LYS A 122 23.25 -22.50 -9.45
N ALA A 123 23.15 -22.03 -8.21
CA ALA A 123 23.72 -20.75 -7.79
C ALA A 123 25.26 -20.65 -7.96
N ASP A 124 25.96 -21.80 -7.89
CA ASP A 124 27.39 -21.92 -8.14
C ASP A 124 27.77 -21.87 -9.63
N GLY A 125 26.79 -21.85 -10.53
CA GLY A 125 26.99 -21.84 -11.97
C GLY A 125 27.51 -23.16 -12.54
N SER A 126 27.60 -24.24 -11.75
CA SER A 126 28.20 -25.51 -12.19
C SER A 126 27.50 -26.17 -13.38
N ASN A 127 26.22 -25.84 -13.61
CA ASN A 127 25.43 -26.32 -14.73
C ASN A 127 25.22 -25.30 -15.86
N LEU A 128 25.91 -24.16 -15.79
CA LEU A 128 25.89 -23.15 -16.83
C LEU A 128 26.75 -23.58 -18.03
N LYS A 129 26.11 -23.97 -19.14
CA LYS A 129 26.81 -24.46 -20.34
C LYS A 129 26.67 -23.49 -21.49
N LYS A 130 27.72 -23.36 -22.31
CA LYS A 130 27.66 -22.62 -23.57
C LYS A 130 26.47 -23.10 -24.42
N GLY A 131 25.70 -22.16 -24.93
CA GLY A 131 24.54 -22.43 -25.78
C GLY A 131 23.24 -22.63 -25.01
N LYS A 132 23.26 -22.73 -23.65
CA LYS A 132 22.06 -22.74 -22.83
C LYS A 132 21.38 -21.38 -22.87
N PHE A 133 20.07 -21.38 -22.88
CA PHE A 133 19.28 -20.13 -22.80
C PHE A 133 18.88 -19.86 -21.35
N LEU A 134 19.08 -18.60 -20.95
CA LEU A 134 18.62 -18.08 -19.66
C LEU A 134 17.49 -17.09 -19.89
N VAL A 135 16.48 -17.15 -19.08
CA VAL A 135 15.40 -16.16 -19.01
C VAL A 135 15.95 -14.89 -18.36
N ILE A 136 15.81 -13.77 -19.03
CA ILE A 136 16.13 -12.44 -18.51
C ILE A 136 14.80 -11.76 -18.19
N PRO A 137 14.49 -11.51 -16.92
CA PRO A 137 13.26 -10.84 -16.52
C PRO A 137 13.36 -9.33 -16.71
N TYR A 138 12.20 -8.65 -16.80
CA TYR A 138 12.14 -7.20 -16.63
C TYR A 138 12.51 -6.83 -15.21
N THR A 139 13.35 -5.81 -15.06
CA THR A 139 13.63 -5.19 -13.76
C THR A 139 12.49 -4.25 -13.37
N GLN A 140 12.36 -3.96 -12.07
CA GLN A 140 11.40 -2.97 -11.58
C GLN A 140 11.63 -1.58 -12.20
N ALA A 141 12.89 -1.17 -12.35
CA ALA A 141 13.26 0.11 -12.95
C ALA A 141 12.84 0.21 -14.44
N GLU A 142 12.95 -0.88 -15.20
CA GLU A 142 12.50 -0.91 -16.60
C GLU A 142 10.97 -0.82 -16.71
N VAL A 143 10.26 -1.46 -15.79
CA VAL A 143 8.79 -1.37 -15.71
C VAL A 143 8.37 0.06 -15.37
N GLU A 144 9.04 0.68 -14.42
CA GLU A 144 8.79 2.08 -14.03
C GLU A 144 9.06 3.04 -15.20
N ALA A 145 10.22 2.91 -15.87
CA ALA A 145 10.56 3.73 -17.03
C ALA A 145 9.58 3.55 -18.21
N TRP A 146 9.09 2.31 -18.41
CA TRP A 146 8.08 2.07 -19.44
C TRP A 146 6.76 2.78 -19.09
N HIS A 147 6.33 2.72 -17.84
CA HIS A 147 5.11 3.39 -17.39
C HIS A 147 5.21 4.92 -17.42
N GLU A 148 6.39 5.47 -17.17
CA GLU A 148 6.64 6.90 -17.36
C GLU A 148 6.49 7.32 -18.83
N ALA A 149 6.99 6.49 -19.74
CA ALA A 149 6.88 6.74 -21.17
C ALA A 149 5.46 6.48 -21.75
N HIS A 150 4.66 5.65 -21.07
CA HIS A 150 3.31 5.24 -21.49
C HIS A 150 2.30 5.46 -20.36
N PRO A 151 1.95 6.69 -20.03
CA PRO A 151 1.01 6.97 -18.95
C PRO A 151 -0.37 6.40 -19.28
N THR A 152 -0.84 5.49 -18.41
CA THR A 152 -2.18 4.87 -18.49
C THR A 152 -3.15 5.47 -17.49
N GLY A 153 -2.82 6.64 -16.97
CA GLY A 153 -3.60 7.32 -15.95
C GLY A 153 -5.01 7.64 -16.39
N LEU A 154 -5.94 7.56 -15.45
CA LEU A 154 -7.32 7.93 -15.65
C LEU A 154 -7.45 9.45 -15.60
N LYS A 155 -8.15 10.03 -16.59
CA LYS A 155 -8.53 11.45 -16.59
C LYS A 155 -9.87 11.69 -15.91
N HIS A 156 -10.69 10.64 -15.80
CA HIS A 156 -11.96 10.64 -15.11
C HIS A 156 -12.00 9.47 -14.15
N ILE A 157 -12.18 9.76 -12.86
CA ILE A 157 -12.15 8.78 -11.76
C ILE A 157 -13.52 8.78 -11.10
N LYS A 158 -14.08 7.58 -10.86
CA LYS A 158 -15.33 7.40 -10.15
C LYS A 158 -15.08 6.73 -8.82
N LEU A 159 -15.36 7.44 -7.73
CA LEU A 159 -15.24 6.93 -6.37
C LEU A 159 -16.62 6.77 -5.75
N ALA A 160 -16.85 5.68 -5.04
CA ALA A 160 -17.96 5.56 -4.11
C ALA A 160 -17.42 5.60 -2.66
N VAL A 161 -18.14 6.29 -1.80
CA VAL A 161 -17.83 6.35 -0.37
C VAL A 161 -19.01 5.75 0.38
N VAL A 162 -18.83 4.58 0.99
CA VAL A 162 -19.84 3.85 1.76
C VAL A 162 -19.45 3.92 3.22
N LEU A 163 -19.97 4.91 3.92
CA LEU A 163 -19.66 5.18 5.33
C LEU A 163 -20.91 5.69 6.05
N PRO A 164 -21.04 5.50 7.37
CA PRO A 164 -22.13 6.10 8.14
C PRO A 164 -21.90 7.61 8.21
N LEU A 165 -22.69 8.39 7.47
CA LEU A 165 -22.51 9.84 7.34
C LEU A 165 -23.56 10.63 8.13
N THR A 166 -24.73 10.05 8.41
CA THR A 166 -25.91 10.79 8.92
C THR A 166 -26.44 10.28 10.26
N SER A 167 -25.91 9.22 10.84
CA SER A 167 -26.47 8.57 12.04
C SER A 167 -26.45 9.40 13.33
N GLY A 168 -25.78 10.56 13.34
CA GLY A 168 -25.63 11.42 14.53
C GLY A 168 -24.72 10.86 15.63
N LYS A 169 -24.17 9.66 15.46
CA LYS A 169 -23.22 9.04 16.38
C LYS A 169 -21.78 9.50 16.15
N THR A 170 -20.89 9.15 17.07
CA THR A 170 -19.45 9.48 16.98
C THR A 170 -18.82 8.97 15.69
N GLU A 171 -19.22 7.76 15.25
CA GLU A 171 -18.72 7.14 14.00
C GLU A 171 -19.11 7.98 12.78
N ALA A 172 -20.35 8.49 12.74
CA ALA A 172 -20.81 9.33 11.65
C ALA A 172 -20.05 10.66 11.58
N ARG A 173 -19.76 11.27 12.72
CA ARG A 173 -18.97 12.50 12.78
C ARG A 173 -17.56 12.27 12.24
N ARG A 174 -16.89 11.19 12.65
CA ARG A 174 -15.57 10.79 12.15
C ARG A 174 -15.58 10.49 10.66
N SER A 175 -16.58 9.76 10.19
CA SER A 175 -16.77 9.44 8.77
C SER A 175 -17.02 10.69 7.93
N LEU A 176 -17.80 11.63 8.43
CA LEU A 176 -18.08 12.90 7.77
C LEU A 176 -16.81 13.77 7.66
N GLU A 177 -16.02 13.87 8.74
CA GLU A 177 -14.74 14.58 8.70
C GLU A 177 -13.78 13.97 7.66
N PHE A 178 -13.65 12.63 7.67
CA PHE A 178 -12.86 11.92 6.68
C PHE A 178 -13.32 12.20 5.25
N TYR A 179 -14.63 12.13 5.01
CA TYR A 179 -15.22 12.42 3.70
C TYR A 179 -14.96 13.86 3.25
N ARG A 180 -15.07 14.84 4.15
CA ARG A 180 -14.74 16.25 3.88
C ARG A 180 -13.26 16.42 3.48
N GLY A 181 -12.34 15.73 4.15
CA GLY A 181 -10.93 15.71 3.78
C GLY A 181 -10.70 15.13 2.38
N LEU A 182 -11.38 14.03 2.05
CA LEU A 182 -11.35 13.46 0.70
C LEU A 182 -11.84 14.43 -0.36
N LEU A 183 -12.92 15.20 -0.10
CA LEU A 183 -13.42 16.23 -1.02
C LEU A 183 -12.38 17.32 -1.29
N MET A 184 -11.61 17.72 -0.29
CA MET A 184 -10.53 18.69 -0.47
C MET A 184 -9.39 18.14 -1.34
N ALA A 185 -9.07 16.83 -1.23
CA ALA A 185 -8.14 16.20 -2.14
C ALA A 185 -8.66 16.17 -3.58
N VAL A 186 -9.93 15.91 -3.79
CA VAL A 186 -10.56 15.94 -5.11
C VAL A 186 -10.47 17.34 -5.75
N ASP A 187 -10.75 18.39 -5.00
CA ASP A 187 -10.61 19.77 -5.48
C ASP A 187 -9.17 20.09 -5.86
N HIS A 188 -8.20 19.65 -5.05
CA HIS A 188 -6.78 19.79 -5.36
C HIS A 188 -6.41 19.17 -6.72
N PHE A 189 -6.90 17.96 -7.01
CA PHE A 189 -6.63 17.26 -8.27
C PHE A 189 -7.43 17.79 -9.46
N LYS A 190 -8.59 18.37 -9.24
CA LYS A 190 -9.36 19.04 -10.28
C LYS A 190 -8.55 20.17 -10.93
N ALA A 191 -7.80 20.93 -10.13
CA ALA A 191 -6.90 21.96 -10.63
C ALA A 191 -5.75 21.38 -11.49
N GLN A 192 -5.44 20.08 -11.35
CA GLN A 192 -4.42 19.36 -12.12
C GLN A 192 -5.00 18.62 -13.35
N GLY A 193 -6.29 18.80 -13.65
CA GLY A 193 -6.96 18.21 -14.81
C GLY A 193 -7.39 16.75 -14.61
N ILE A 194 -7.51 16.28 -13.36
CA ILE A 194 -8.11 15.00 -13.02
C ILE A 194 -9.53 15.26 -12.55
N ASP A 195 -10.50 14.81 -13.32
CA ASP A 195 -11.91 14.89 -12.97
C ASP A 195 -12.35 13.71 -12.13
N THR A 196 -13.12 13.96 -11.06
CA THR A 196 -13.50 12.93 -10.11
C THR A 196 -14.96 13.04 -9.73
N ASP A 197 -15.75 12.01 -10.08
CA ASP A 197 -17.11 11.84 -9.57
C ASP A 197 -17.07 11.11 -8.24
N ILE A 198 -17.68 11.68 -7.19
CA ILE A 198 -17.87 11.00 -5.92
C ILE A 198 -19.34 10.72 -5.68
N THR A 199 -19.66 9.45 -5.45
CA THR A 199 -20.98 9.00 -4.98
C THR A 199 -20.88 8.70 -3.49
N ALA A 200 -21.41 9.60 -2.65
CA ALA A 200 -21.54 9.35 -1.21
C ALA A 200 -22.79 8.51 -0.92
N ILE A 201 -22.60 7.41 -0.24
CA ILE A 201 -23.65 6.46 0.13
C ILE A 201 -23.62 6.32 1.65
N ASP A 202 -24.70 6.70 2.31
CA ASP A 202 -24.83 6.55 3.75
C ASP A 202 -24.93 5.08 4.12
N GLU A 203 -23.98 4.60 4.88
CA GLU A 203 -23.92 3.22 5.36
C GLU A 203 -24.89 3.05 6.53
N PRO A 204 -25.87 2.14 6.45
CA PRO A 204 -26.79 1.91 7.53
C PRO A 204 -26.12 1.26 8.74
N ALA A 205 -26.79 1.22 9.89
CA ALA A 205 -26.33 0.45 11.04
C ALA A 205 -26.17 -1.04 10.69
N ALA A 206 -25.27 -1.72 11.39
CA ALA A 206 -24.86 -3.11 11.07
C ALA A 206 -26.01 -4.14 11.05
N ASP A 207 -27.12 -3.84 11.67
CA ASP A 207 -28.33 -4.69 11.74
C ASP A 207 -29.35 -4.41 10.61
N ARG A 208 -29.02 -3.52 9.67
CA ARG A 208 -29.95 -3.08 8.63
C ARG A 208 -29.61 -3.63 7.26
N SER A 209 -30.63 -3.71 6.38
CA SER A 209 -30.49 -4.18 5.00
C SER A 209 -29.56 -3.28 4.17
N LEU A 210 -28.64 -3.91 3.43
CA LEU A 210 -27.74 -3.26 2.47
C LEU A 210 -28.31 -3.11 1.05
N ALA A 211 -29.51 -3.63 0.77
CA ALA A 211 -30.08 -3.58 -0.57
C ALA A 211 -30.08 -2.17 -1.20
N PRO A 212 -30.42 -1.07 -0.49
CA PRO A 212 -30.31 0.27 -1.04
C PRO A 212 -28.88 0.71 -1.34
N VAL A 213 -27.91 0.29 -0.50
CA VAL A 213 -26.47 0.57 -0.69
C VAL A 213 -25.97 -0.13 -1.95
N VAL A 214 -26.30 -1.43 -2.10
CA VAL A 214 -25.98 -2.24 -3.28
C VAL A 214 -26.51 -1.63 -4.58
N GLY A 215 -27.76 -1.15 -4.58
CA GLY A 215 -28.36 -0.49 -5.74
C GLY A 215 -27.56 0.76 -6.15
N LYS A 216 -27.36 1.70 -5.22
CA LYS A 216 -26.60 2.93 -5.47
C LYS A 216 -25.15 2.65 -5.89
N LEU A 217 -24.51 1.64 -5.30
CA LEU A 217 -23.14 1.27 -5.63
C LEU A 217 -23.03 0.76 -7.08
N ARG A 218 -23.98 -0.05 -7.55
CA ARG A 218 -24.06 -0.48 -8.96
C ARG A 218 -24.30 0.70 -9.91
N GLU A 219 -25.20 1.60 -9.57
CA GLU A 219 -25.49 2.79 -10.38
C GLU A 219 -24.28 3.73 -10.49
N SER A 220 -23.46 3.84 -9.44
CA SER A 220 -22.28 4.72 -9.41
C SER A 220 -21.22 4.32 -10.44
N ARG A 221 -21.13 3.05 -10.80
CA ARG A 221 -20.04 2.49 -11.64
C ARG A 221 -18.66 2.89 -11.13
N ALA A 222 -18.48 2.88 -9.82
CA ALA A 222 -17.25 3.35 -9.18
C ALA A 222 -16.04 2.50 -9.57
N ASN A 223 -14.92 3.14 -9.82
CA ASN A 223 -13.63 2.48 -10.01
C ASN A 223 -13.12 1.92 -8.68
N PHE A 224 -13.26 2.68 -7.60
CA PHE A 224 -12.88 2.33 -6.24
C PHE A 224 -14.01 2.63 -5.26
N VAL A 225 -14.09 1.82 -4.21
CA VAL A 225 -15.00 2.02 -3.08
C VAL A 225 -14.20 2.24 -1.82
N ILE A 226 -14.49 3.32 -1.11
CA ILE A 226 -13.93 3.65 0.20
C ILE A 226 -14.96 3.31 1.25
N GLY A 227 -14.63 2.41 2.16
CA GLY A 227 -15.56 1.76 3.08
C GLY A 227 -15.81 0.30 2.69
N PRO A 228 -16.75 -0.39 3.37
CA PRO A 228 -17.59 0.07 4.47
C PRO A 228 -16.83 0.26 5.79
N LEU A 229 -17.48 0.91 6.78
CA LEU A 229 -17.00 0.97 8.15
C LEU A 229 -17.23 -0.36 8.88
N TYR A 230 -18.45 -0.93 8.73
CA TYR A 230 -18.84 -2.12 9.47
C TYR A 230 -18.32 -3.38 8.78
N PRO A 231 -17.54 -4.23 9.48
CA PRO A 231 -16.95 -5.43 8.91
C PRO A 231 -17.95 -6.40 8.29
N ASP A 232 -19.09 -6.58 8.91
CA ASP A 232 -20.09 -7.53 8.46
C ASP A 232 -20.70 -7.15 7.09
N HIS A 233 -20.79 -5.85 6.80
CA HIS A 233 -21.24 -5.35 5.51
C HIS A 233 -20.28 -5.66 4.37
N PHE A 234 -18.99 -5.76 4.65
CA PHE A 234 -17.99 -6.04 3.61
C PHE A 234 -18.24 -7.37 2.91
N SER A 235 -18.61 -8.41 3.66
CA SER A 235 -18.87 -9.74 3.09
C SER A 235 -19.98 -9.76 2.06
N GLU A 236 -21.03 -8.92 2.23
CA GLU A 236 -22.10 -8.77 1.28
C GLU A 236 -21.71 -7.88 0.09
N LEU A 237 -21.08 -6.75 0.36
CA LEU A 237 -20.68 -5.78 -0.65
C LEU A 237 -19.54 -6.27 -1.56
N SER A 238 -18.61 -7.08 -1.03
CA SER A 238 -17.47 -7.60 -1.81
C SER A 238 -17.91 -8.52 -2.97
N ARG A 239 -19.07 -9.16 -2.87
CA ARG A 239 -19.63 -9.94 -3.99
C ARG A 239 -19.89 -9.10 -5.22
N LEU A 240 -20.21 -7.81 -5.05
CA LEU A 240 -20.38 -6.88 -6.17
C LEU A 240 -19.08 -6.65 -6.95
N ALA A 241 -17.93 -6.69 -6.30
CA ALA A 241 -16.65 -6.51 -6.97
C ALA A 241 -16.34 -7.63 -7.99
N ALA A 242 -16.90 -8.82 -7.78
CA ALA A 242 -16.80 -9.93 -8.72
C ALA A 242 -17.73 -9.76 -9.94
N GLU A 243 -18.80 -8.98 -9.80
CA GLU A 243 -19.83 -8.75 -10.84
C GLU A 243 -19.60 -7.46 -11.63
N THR A 244 -18.63 -6.63 -11.24
CA THR A 244 -18.38 -5.29 -11.81
C THR A 244 -16.92 -5.08 -12.13
N ASP A 245 -16.61 -4.09 -12.98
CA ASP A 245 -15.25 -3.67 -13.34
C ASP A 245 -14.56 -2.87 -12.21
N MET A 246 -15.00 -3.02 -10.98
CA MET A 246 -14.46 -2.34 -9.82
C MET A 246 -13.01 -2.78 -9.55
N MET A 247 -12.11 -1.81 -9.44
CA MET A 247 -10.68 -2.06 -9.26
C MET A 247 -10.29 -2.37 -7.82
N GLY A 248 -11.07 -1.93 -6.84
CA GLY A 248 -10.76 -2.27 -5.45
C GLY A 248 -11.57 -1.56 -4.39
N TRP A 249 -11.31 -2.03 -3.16
CA TRP A 249 -11.85 -1.55 -1.91
C TRP A 249 -10.76 -0.91 -1.08
N VAL A 250 -11.07 0.20 -0.46
CA VAL A 250 -10.21 0.80 0.56
C VAL A 250 -10.99 0.84 1.87
N LEU A 251 -10.50 0.13 2.88
CA LEU A 251 -11.09 0.07 4.21
C LEU A 251 -10.33 1.05 5.13
N PRO A 252 -10.87 2.26 5.38
CA PRO A 252 -10.09 3.31 6.04
C PRO A 252 -9.96 3.11 7.55
N PHE A 253 -10.93 2.45 8.19
CA PHE A 253 -11.04 2.43 9.65
C PHE A 253 -10.92 1.05 10.28
N SER A 254 -11.27 -0.01 9.54
CA SER A 254 -11.23 -1.37 10.09
C SER A 254 -9.79 -1.87 10.22
N SER A 255 -9.44 -2.42 11.39
CA SER A 255 -8.22 -3.21 11.62
C SER A 255 -8.48 -4.72 11.57
N LYS A 256 -9.73 -5.15 11.33
CA LYS A 256 -10.09 -6.56 11.21
C LYS A 256 -9.73 -7.08 9.81
N TYR A 257 -9.34 -8.34 9.70
CA TYR A 257 -8.88 -9.00 8.45
C TYR A 257 -10.02 -9.32 7.48
N ILE A 258 -10.91 -8.36 7.21
CA ILE A 258 -12.07 -8.58 6.37
C ILE A 258 -11.63 -8.67 4.91
N GLY A 259 -11.78 -9.85 4.33
CA GLY A 259 -11.40 -10.12 2.93
C GLY A 259 -9.92 -9.98 2.61
N LEU A 260 -9.09 -9.49 3.54
CA LEU A 260 -7.66 -9.25 3.31
C LEU A 260 -6.90 -10.53 2.91
N LYS A 261 -7.28 -11.67 3.49
CA LYS A 261 -6.66 -12.97 3.19
C LYS A 261 -7.01 -13.53 1.81
N THR A 262 -8.17 -13.18 1.29
CA THR A 262 -8.80 -13.86 0.13
C THR A 262 -9.02 -12.96 -1.06
N ASP A 263 -9.04 -11.65 -0.89
CA ASP A 263 -9.35 -10.70 -1.96
C ASP A 263 -8.20 -9.70 -2.18
N ALA A 264 -7.54 -9.84 -3.33
CA ALA A 264 -6.45 -8.97 -3.75
C ALA A 264 -6.89 -7.53 -4.05
N LYS A 265 -8.20 -7.27 -4.20
CA LYS A 265 -8.75 -5.93 -4.42
C LYS A 265 -8.89 -5.12 -3.13
N VAL A 266 -8.72 -5.73 -1.96
CA VAL A 266 -8.83 -5.06 -0.65
C VAL A 266 -7.55 -4.34 -0.28
N ARG A 267 -7.70 -3.11 0.21
CA ARG A 267 -6.64 -2.27 0.78
C ARG A 267 -7.06 -1.78 2.16
N MET A 268 -6.30 -2.13 3.18
CA MET A 268 -6.55 -1.69 4.55
C MET A 268 -5.64 -0.52 4.92
N VAL A 269 -6.24 0.59 5.32
CA VAL A 269 -5.51 1.78 5.79
C VAL A 269 -5.10 1.62 7.26
N ASN A 270 -6.03 1.15 8.10
CA ASN A 270 -5.73 0.87 9.50
C ASN A 270 -5.10 -0.52 9.64
N THR A 271 -3.81 -0.52 9.92
CA THR A 271 -2.99 -1.73 9.93
C THR A 271 -3.30 -2.61 11.14
N PRO A 272 -3.50 -3.93 10.96
CA PRO A 272 -3.64 -4.88 12.07
C PRO A 272 -2.43 -4.89 13.01
N ASP A 273 -2.68 -5.14 14.30
CA ASP A 273 -1.67 -5.03 15.35
C ASP A 273 -0.45 -5.92 15.13
N GLU A 274 -0.62 -7.13 14.61
CA GLU A 274 0.49 -8.04 14.34
C GLU A 274 1.41 -7.50 13.24
N ILE A 275 0.83 -6.82 12.24
CA ILE A 275 1.60 -6.21 11.15
C ILE A 275 2.26 -4.93 11.64
N LYS A 276 1.55 -4.10 12.44
CA LYS A 276 2.14 -2.92 13.11
C LYS A 276 3.34 -3.31 13.96
N ALA A 277 3.19 -4.35 14.76
CA ALA A 277 4.25 -4.87 15.62
C ALA A 277 5.48 -5.32 14.82
N ALA A 278 5.27 -6.03 13.70
CA ALA A 278 6.36 -6.45 12.82
C ALA A 278 7.07 -5.26 12.15
N VAL A 279 6.32 -4.24 11.75
CA VAL A 279 6.89 -2.99 11.20
C VAL A 279 7.71 -2.27 12.27
N MET A 280 7.18 -2.14 13.48
CA MET A 280 7.87 -1.51 14.62
C MET A 280 9.19 -2.22 14.95
N ALA A 281 9.19 -3.55 15.04
CA ALA A 281 10.39 -4.33 15.34
C ALA A 281 11.49 -4.10 14.28
N ARG A 282 11.12 -4.09 12.99
CA ARG A 282 12.05 -3.80 11.89
C ARG A 282 12.61 -2.37 11.93
N LEU A 283 11.74 -1.38 12.25
CA LEU A 283 12.18 0.01 12.42
C LEU A 283 13.19 0.16 13.55
N LEU A 284 12.92 -0.44 14.71
CA LEU A 284 13.83 -0.43 15.86
C LEU A 284 15.17 -1.06 15.52
N LYS A 285 15.17 -2.22 14.86
CA LYS A 285 16.41 -2.89 14.44
C LYS A 285 17.29 -2.04 13.53
N LYS A 286 16.66 -1.22 12.67
CA LYS A 286 17.38 -0.30 11.77
C LYS A 286 17.85 0.97 12.47
N ALA A 287 17.03 1.52 13.37
CA ALA A 287 17.24 2.80 13.99
C ALA A 287 18.18 2.76 15.20
N VAL A 288 18.19 1.63 15.91
CA VAL A 288 18.87 1.51 17.20
C VAL A 288 19.96 0.43 17.15
N VAL A 289 21.14 0.79 17.59
CA VAL A 289 22.29 -0.14 17.64
C VAL A 289 22.16 -1.04 18.86
N ARG A 290 22.16 -2.35 18.66
CA ARG A 290 22.02 -3.39 19.71
C ARG A 290 20.84 -3.13 20.65
N PRO A 291 19.60 -3.03 20.13
CA PRO A 291 18.42 -2.79 20.95
C PRO A 291 18.16 -3.97 21.89
N LYS A 292 17.84 -3.65 23.15
CA LYS A 292 17.24 -4.54 24.13
C LYS A 292 15.93 -3.91 24.57
N VAL A 293 14.81 -4.60 24.40
CA VAL A 293 13.50 -4.06 24.78
C VAL A 293 13.03 -4.68 26.08
N ILE A 294 12.68 -3.84 27.04
CA ILE A 294 12.20 -4.24 28.37
C ILE A 294 10.77 -3.74 28.53
N PHE A 295 9.82 -4.66 28.62
CA PHE A 295 8.43 -4.32 28.81
C PHE A 295 8.13 -3.97 30.26
N LEU A 296 7.56 -2.78 30.46
CA LEU A 296 7.16 -2.31 31.79
C LEU A 296 5.64 -2.46 31.94
N HIS A 297 5.23 -3.46 32.66
CA HIS A 297 3.81 -3.78 32.85
C HIS A 297 3.11 -2.76 33.74
N GLY A 298 1.98 -2.23 33.24
CA GLY A 298 1.16 -1.25 33.91
C GLY A 298 -0.06 -1.78 34.66
N GLY A 299 -0.20 -3.11 34.77
CA GLY A 299 -1.40 -3.71 35.38
C GLY A 299 -2.59 -3.79 34.42
N ASN A 300 -2.34 -3.76 33.12
CA ASN A 300 -3.36 -3.73 32.06
C ASN A 300 -4.05 -5.07 31.86
N THR A 301 -5.28 -5.02 31.40
CA THR A 301 -6.10 -6.18 31.01
C THR A 301 -6.75 -5.91 29.65
N GLY A 302 -6.88 -6.94 28.79
CA GLY A 302 -7.65 -6.85 27.57
C GLY A 302 -6.85 -6.62 26.28
N ASN A 303 -7.35 -5.78 25.35
CA ASN A 303 -6.79 -5.61 24.00
C ASN A 303 -5.36 -5.06 23.95
N GLU A 304 -4.92 -4.37 24.99
CA GLU A 304 -3.56 -3.85 25.14
C GLU A 304 -2.52 -4.96 25.13
N LEU A 305 -2.86 -6.09 25.74
CA LEU A 305 -2.00 -7.27 25.76
C LEU A 305 -1.82 -7.91 24.38
N ILE A 306 -2.77 -7.70 23.45
CA ILE A 306 -2.69 -8.28 22.09
C ILE A 306 -1.55 -7.63 21.32
N PHE A 307 -1.49 -6.30 21.29
CA PHE A 307 -0.40 -5.58 20.61
C PHE A 307 0.95 -5.89 21.26
N SER A 308 1.03 -5.85 22.59
CA SER A 308 2.27 -6.15 23.33
C SER A 308 2.77 -7.57 23.08
N ALA A 309 1.88 -8.56 23.07
CA ALA A 309 2.22 -9.93 22.72
C ALA A 309 2.74 -10.07 21.28
N ALA A 310 2.06 -9.42 20.33
CA ALA A 310 2.49 -9.36 18.94
C ALA A 310 3.87 -8.69 18.80
N LEU A 311 4.10 -7.59 19.52
CA LEU A 311 5.37 -6.87 19.51
C LEU A 311 6.51 -7.71 20.06
N ARG A 312 6.29 -8.45 21.17
CA ARG A 312 7.30 -9.38 21.71
C ARG A 312 7.71 -10.41 20.69
N ASN A 313 6.73 -11.08 20.06
CA ASN A 313 6.98 -12.09 19.04
C ASN A 313 7.75 -11.50 17.86
N ALA A 314 7.39 -10.31 17.41
CA ALA A 314 8.05 -9.63 16.31
C ALA A 314 9.50 -9.22 16.65
N LEU A 315 9.75 -8.71 17.87
CA LEU A 315 11.09 -8.35 18.34
C LEU A 315 12.00 -9.57 18.40
N VAL A 316 11.51 -10.68 18.96
CA VAL A 316 12.25 -11.95 19.01
C VAL A 316 12.56 -12.47 17.61
N ALA A 317 11.59 -12.41 16.68
CA ALA A 317 11.79 -12.81 15.28
C ALA A 317 12.88 -11.98 14.58
N GLU A 318 13.02 -10.71 14.94
CA GLU A 318 14.08 -9.81 14.45
C GLU A 318 15.43 -9.99 15.19
N GLY A 319 15.51 -10.89 16.16
CA GLY A 319 16.71 -11.14 16.96
C GLY A 319 16.98 -10.07 18.02
N ILE A 320 15.96 -9.31 18.43
CA ILE A 320 16.06 -8.31 19.49
C ILE A 320 15.77 -8.99 20.83
N THR A 321 16.66 -8.75 21.82
CA THR A 321 16.48 -9.28 23.18
C THR A 321 15.30 -8.61 23.85
N VAL A 322 14.43 -9.42 24.46
CA VAL A 322 13.22 -8.96 25.16
C VAL A 322 13.28 -9.38 26.62
N ASP A 323 12.84 -8.52 27.51
CA ASP A 323 12.73 -8.75 28.96
C ASP A 323 11.38 -8.19 29.48
N ASP A 324 10.94 -8.63 30.66
CA ASP A 324 9.67 -8.22 31.26
C ASP A 324 9.86 -7.82 32.73
N LEU A 325 9.29 -6.68 33.14
CA LEU A 325 9.43 -6.17 34.49
C LEU A 325 8.12 -5.56 35.04
N HIS A 326 7.89 -5.80 36.33
CA HIS A 326 6.79 -5.22 37.12
C HIS A 326 7.37 -4.26 38.17
N VAL A 327 7.92 -3.15 37.73
CA VAL A 327 8.59 -2.16 38.60
C VAL A 327 8.20 -0.74 38.22
N SER A 328 8.45 0.22 39.11
CA SER A 328 8.00 1.60 38.93
C SER A 328 9.05 2.66 39.19
N THR A 329 10.20 2.29 39.77
CA THR A 329 11.24 3.25 40.17
C THR A 329 12.53 3.09 39.37
N ALA A 330 13.32 4.14 39.26
CA ALA A 330 14.59 4.10 38.54
C ALA A 330 15.59 3.16 39.21
N GLU A 331 15.55 3.08 40.51
CA GLU A 331 16.41 2.21 41.32
C GLU A 331 16.15 0.73 41.06
N GLU A 332 14.89 0.35 40.87
CA GLU A 332 14.47 -1.03 40.53
C GLU A 332 14.83 -1.37 39.08
N LEU A 333 14.82 -0.40 38.16
CA LEU A 333 15.19 -0.60 36.75
C LEU A 333 16.70 -0.74 36.56
N LYS A 334 17.53 -0.05 37.37
CA LYS A 334 18.98 0.02 37.20
C LYS A 334 19.68 -1.34 37.13
N PRO A 335 19.38 -2.35 37.97
CA PRO A 335 20.04 -3.66 37.90
C PRO A 335 19.73 -4.47 36.63
N ARG A 336 18.76 -4.05 35.83
CA ARG A 336 18.33 -4.73 34.59
C ARG A 336 19.00 -4.19 33.34
N LEU A 337 19.79 -3.13 33.48
CA LEU A 337 20.49 -2.54 32.36
C LEU A 337 21.60 -3.44 31.83
N SER A 338 21.67 -3.53 30.52
CA SER A 338 22.80 -4.11 29.79
C SER A 338 23.73 -3.01 29.35
N ALA A 339 25.01 -3.08 29.73
CA ALA A 339 26.02 -2.08 29.39
C ALA A 339 26.29 -2.02 27.87
N ASP A 340 26.20 -3.18 27.19
CA ASP A 340 26.54 -3.32 25.77
C ASP A 340 25.34 -3.09 24.83
N SER A 341 24.16 -2.78 25.39
CA SER A 341 22.92 -2.63 24.63
C SER A 341 22.32 -1.24 24.81
N HIS A 342 21.51 -0.82 23.86
CA HIS A 342 20.60 0.29 24.06
C HIS A 342 19.31 -0.24 24.71
N ASN A 343 19.11 0.09 25.97
CA ASN A 343 17.98 -0.39 26.77
C ASN A 343 16.75 0.47 26.47
N LEU A 344 15.77 -0.09 25.82
CA LEU A 344 14.50 0.52 25.43
C LEU A 344 13.42 0.00 26.36
N PHE A 345 12.81 0.88 27.14
CA PHE A 345 11.73 0.53 28.05
C PHE A 345 10.38 0.79 27.38
N PHE A 346 9.71 -0.28 27.00
CA PHE A 346 8.36 -0.20 26.43
C PHE A 346 7.34 0.01 27.55
N ILE A 347 6.67 1.16 27.53
CA ILE A 347 5.64 1.50 28.52
C ILE A 347 4.32 0.87 28.09
N GLU A 348 3.96 -0.23 28.74
CA GLU A 348 2.72 -0.97 28.54
C GLU A 348 1.69 -0.52 29.56
N SER A 349 1.13 0.69 29.40
CA SER A 349 0.09 1.19 30.28
C SER A 349 -0.77 2.25 29.62
N HIS A 350 -2.08 2.07 29.66
CA HIS A 350 -3.08 3.08 29.30
C HIS A 350 -3.58 3.89 30.50
N ASP A 351 -3.15 3.56 31.72
CA ASP A 351 -3.34 4.44 32.87
C ASP A 351 -2.40 5.64 32.74
N PRO A 352 -2.91 6.87 32.56
CA PRO A 352 -2.11 8.06 32.38
C PRO A 352 -1.15 8.34 33.54
N ALA A 353 -1.59 8.13 34.77
CA ALA A 353 -0.75 8.36 35.95
C ALA A 353 0.43 7.37 36.00
N ARG A 354 0.14 6.12 35.68
CA ARG A 354 1.17 5.06 35.62
C ARG A 354 2.17 5.30 34.49
N ALA A 355 1.70 5.56 33.28
CA ALA A 355 2.54 5.86 32.14
C ALA A 355 3.47 7.05 32.39
N LYS A 356 2.95 8.12 33.01
CA LYS A 356 3.75 9.28 33.41
C LYS A 356 4.83 8.91 34.44
N THR A 357 4.47 8.16 35.48
CA THR A 357 5.42 7.69 36.53
C THR A 357 6.55 6.87 35.90
N LEU A 358 6.24 5.94 34.98
CA LEU A 358 7.23 5.13 34.28
C LEU A 358 8.13 6.00 33.37
N GLY A 359 7.57 6.96 32.63
CA GLY A 359 8.35 7.89 31.80
C GLY A 359 9.32 8.73 32.63
N GLU A 360 8.91 9.24 33.80
CA GLU A 360 9.75 9.96 34.72
C GLU A 360 10.84 9.08 35.35
N ALA A 361 10.52 7.82 35.68
CA ALA A 361 11.51 6.85 36.18
C ALA A 361 12.61 6.56 35.15
N ILE A 362 12.24 6.37 33.89
CA ILE A 362 13.20 6.18 32.78
C ILE A 362 14.08 7.42 32.60
N GLY A 363 13.50 8.62 32.69
CA GLY A 363 14.26 9.86 32.66
C GLY A 363 15.29 9.97 33.77
N ARG A 364 14.91 9.62 35.00
CA ARG A 364 15.83 9.56 36.17
C ARG A 364 16.89 8.49 36.01
N LEU A 365 16.52 7.30 35.48
CA LEU A 365 17.44 6.20 35.25
C LEU A 365 18.63 6.63 34.38
N ALA A 366 18.38 7.42 33.35
CA ALA A 366 19.44 7.95 32.49
C ALA A 366 20.40 8.91 33.20
N ILE A 367 19.97 9.56 34.28
CA ILE A 367 20.82 10.42 35.12
C ILE A 367 21.71 9.58 36.05
N ILE A 368 21.13 8.55 36.67
CA ILE A 368 21.86 7.69 37.63
C ILE A 368 22.68 6.56 36.98
N ALA A 369 22.54 6.38 35.65
CA ALA A 369 23.33 5.44 34.85
C ALA A 369 23.84 6.11 33.57
N PRO A 370 24.68 7.18 33.66
CA PRO A 370 25.01 8.05 32.51
C PRO A 370 25.86 7.36 31.44
N THR A 371 26.50 6.25 31.75
CA THR A 371 27.35 5.46 30.81
C THR A 371 26.50 4.44 29.99
N THR A 372 25.26 4.23 30.35
CA THR A 372 24.37 3.25 29.70
C THR A 372 23.35 3.96 28.86
N LYS A 373 23.11 3.48 27.62
CA LYS A 373 22.07 4.01 26.76
C LYS A 373 20.71 3.54 27.24
N VAL A 374 19.85 4.51 27.58
CA VAL A 374 18.50 4.29 28.13
C VAL A 374 17.52 5.20 27.42
N SER A 375 16.43 4.64 26.92
CA SER A 375 15.36 5.38 26.27
C SER A 375 13.99 4.76 26.60
N ALA A 376 12.94 5.58 26.61
CA ALA A 376 11.58 5.09 26.57
C ALA A 376 11.20 4.64 25.16
N LEU A 377 10.33 3.66 25.07
CA LEU A 377 9.67 3.23 23.83
C LEU A 377 8.15 3.27 24.08
N VAL A 378 7.43 4.04 23.29
CA VAL A 378 5.99 4.25 23.48
C VAL A 378 5.26 4.26 22.14
N THR A 379 3.95 4.04 22.17
CA THR A 379 3.05 4.21 21.04
C THR A 379 2.42 5.61 21.05
N SER A 380 1.95 6.07 19.90
CA SER A 380 1.42 7.44 19.74
C SER A 380 0.14 7.74 20.53
N ASP A 381 -0.60 6.74 20.96
CA ASP A 381 -1.77 6.90 21.82
C ASP A 381 -1.43 7.58 23.17
N LEU A 382 -0.28 7.23 23.77
CA LEU A 382 0.19 7.87 25.01
C LEU A 382 0.60 9.34 24.81
N THR A 383 0.99 9.72 23.61
CA THR A 383 1.36 11.11 23.28
C THR A 383 0.15 11.93 22.84
N ALA A 384 -0.75 11.32 22.08
CA ALA A 384 -1.97 11.97 21.56
C ALA A 384 -2.94 12.40 22.66
N THR A 385 -3.04 11.61 23.72
CA THR A 385 -3.88 11.93 24.89
C THR A 385 -3.24 12.95 25.83
N GLY A 386 -2.01 13.41 25.54
CA GLY A 386 -1.25 14.27 26.45
C GLY A 386 -0.73 13.57 27.71
N THR A 387 -0.87 12.25 27.78
CA THR A 387 -0.43 11.43 28.92
C THR A 387 1.07 11.58 29.17
N LEU A 388 1.86 11.54 28.10
CA LEU A 388 3.29 11.81 28.13
C LEU A 388 3.58 13.15 27.43
N PRO A 389 3.75 14.25 28.17
CA PRO A 389 4.08 15.54 27.60
C PRO A 389 5.47 15.53 26.96
N SER A 390 5.70 16.40 25.97
CA SER A 390 6.95 16.49 25.23
C SER A 390 8.19 16.61 26.12
N SER A 391 8.06 17.32 27.24
CA SER A 391 9.15 17.44 28.24
C SER A 391 9.57 16.09 28.83
N THR A 392 8.60 15.25 29.17
CA THR A 392 8.85 13.88 29.67
C THR A 392 9.47 13.01 28.57
N LEU A 393 8.97 13.11 27.35
CA LEU A 393 9.54 12.37 26.21
C LEU A 393 11.02 12.73 25.98
N HIS A 394 11.37 14.02 25.99
CA HIS A 394 12.77 14.46 25.88
C HIS A 394 13.63 14.00 27.07
N THR A 395 13.11 14.08 28.29
CA THR A 395 13.86 13.61 29.49
C THR A 395 14.13 12.11 29.42
N ALA A 396 13.15 11.33 28.96
CA ALA A 396 13.25 9.88 28.81
C ALA A 396 13.97 9.44 27.51
N ASP A 397 14.49 10.37 26.69
CA ASP A 397 15.11 10.08 25.38
C ASP A 397 14.20 9.19 24.50
N ALA A 398 12.91 9.52 24.41
CA ALA A 398 11.86 8.60 24.00
C ALA A 398 11.82 8.38 22.49
N PHE A 399 11.60 7.12 22.10
CA PHE A 399 11.18 6.73 20.76
C PHE A 399 9.65 6.52 20.77
N VAL A 400 8.95 7.25 19.91
CA VAL A 400 7.50 7.16 19.73
C VAL A 400 7.20 6.47 18.42
N PHE A 401 6.55 5.32 18.45
CA PHE A 401 6.04 4.65 17.27
C PHE A 401 4.67 5.21 16.90
N THR A 402 4.50 5.62 15.64
CA THR A 402 3.27 6.24 15.14
C THR A 402 3.05 5.95 13.65
N ASP A 403 1.80 5.99 13.22
CA ASP A 403 1.35 5.94 11.83
C ASP A 403 1.00 7.33 11.26
N CYS A 404 1.11 8.39 12.09
CA CYS A 404 0.85 9.77 11.67
C CYS A 404 1.90 10.74 12.22
N PHE A 405 2.17 11.79 11.44
CA PHE A 405 3.09 12.85 11.86
C PHE A 405 2.51 13.71 12.99
N PRO A 406 3.34 14.24 13.86
CA PRO A 406 2.97 15.39 14.67
C PRO A 406 2.54 16.57 13.81
N ALA A 407 1.71 17.45 14.36
CA ALA A 407 1.29 18.67 13.66
C ALA A 407 2.52 19.48 13.17
N ASN A 408 2.50 19.87 11.91
CA ASN A 408 3.54 20.64 11.24
C ASN A 408 2.92 21.80 10.44
N ALA A 409 3.70 22.58 9.71
CA ALA A 409 3.20 23.70 8.94
C ALA A 409 2.14 23.30 7.87
N PRO A 410 2.34 22.23 7.07
CA PRO A 410 1.29 21.71 6.18
C PRO A 410 0.01 21.31 6.89
N THR A 411 0.10 20.65 8.05
CA THR A 411 -1.07 20.28 8.88
C THR A 411 -1.87 21.52 9.25
N VAL A 412 -1.21 22.54 9.80
CA VAL A 412 -1.85 23.80 10.23
C VAL A 412 -2.49 24.53 9.06
N ALA A 413 -1.84 24.56 7.89
CA ALA A 413 -2.40 25.16 6.68
C ALA A 413 -3.68 24.45 6.25
N MET A 414 -3.67 23.13 6.24
CA MET A 414 -4.82 22.29 5.88
C MET A 414 -5.99 22.47 6.85
N GLU A 415 -5.73 22.56 8.16
CA GLU A 415 -6.75 22.81 9.18
C GLU A 415 -7.47 24.15 8.98
N ARG A 416 -6.70 25.19 8.66
CA ARG A 416 -7.26 26.52 8.34
C ARG A 416 -8.16 26.48 7.10
N GLU A 417 -7.72 25.77 6.07
CA GLU A 417 -8.48 25.60 4.85
C GLU A 417 -9.77 24.81 5.08
N TYR A 418 -9.70 23.71 5.81
CA TYR A 418 -10.85 22.93 6.22
C TYR A 418 -11.89 23.80 6.98
N ALA A 419 -11.44 24.55 7.99
CA ALA A 419 -12.32 25.44 8.75
C ALA A 419 -12.95 26.52 7.86
N ARG A 420 -12.24 27.02 6.84
CA ARG A 420 -12.76 27.97 5.86
C ARG A 420 -13.88 27.37 5.00
N TRP A 421 -13.70 26.08 4.56
CA TRP A 421 -14.67 25.41 3.70
C TRP A 421 -15.94 24.99 4.47
N PHE A 422 -15.76 24.35 5.59
CA PHE A 422 -16.87 23.68 6.30
C PHE A 422 -17.41 24.45 7.50
N LYS A 423 -16.81 25.61 7.84
CA LYS A 423 -17.18 26.43 9.01
C LYS A 423 -17.19 25.65 10.33
N ASP A 424 -16.34 24.62 10.41
CA ASP A 424 -16.24 23.68 11.50
C ASP A 424 -14.77 23.28 11.68
N PRO A 425 -14.20 23.31 12.89
CA PRO A 425 -12.82 22.87 13.09
C PRO A 425 -12.70 21.35 12.98
N ILE A 426 -11.52 20.88 12.59
CA ILE A 426 -11.18 19.46 12.66
C ILE A 426 -11.14 19.03 14.14
N GLN A 427 -11.68 17.84 14.47
CA GLN A 427 -11.62 17.29 15.81
C GLN A 427 -10.17 17.01 16.22
N ASP A 428 -9.83 17.35 17.47
CA ASP A 428 -8.52 17.05 18.05
C ASP A 428 -8.47 15.61 18.55
N VAL A 429 -8.38 14.69 17.61
CA VAL A 429 -8.22 13.24 17.82
C VAL A 429 -7.06 12.73 16.97
N THR A 430 -6.49 11.61 17.33
CA THR A 430 -5.39 10.99 16.55
C THR A 430 -5.84 9.62 16.03
N PRO A 431 -5.73 9.37 14.70
CA PRO A 431 -5.45 10.35 13.66
C PRO A 431 -6.61 11.35 13.47
N ARG A 432 -6.31 12.57 12.99
CA ARG A 432 -7.34 13.54 12.59
C ARG A 432 -7.98 13.06 11.30
N MET A 433 -9.28 12.80 11.33
CA MET A 433 -9.98 12.10 10.25
C MET A 433 -10.02 12.88 8.94
N ALA A 434 -10.15 14.20 8.98
CA ALA A 434 -10.10 15.02 7.79
C ALA A 434 -8.74 14.94 7.08
N LEU A 435 -7.65 14.95 7.85
CA LEU A 435 -6.29 14.83 7.30
C LEU A 435 -6.04 13.44 6.72
N LEU A 436 -6.53 12.39 7.39
CA LEU A 436 -6.45 11.03 6.85
C LEU A 436 -7.23 10.88 5.55
N GLY A 437 -8.43 11.47 5.46
CA GLY A 437 -9.22 11.49 4.23
C GLY A 437 -8.52 12.22 3.09
N TYR A 438 -7.87 13.34 3.39
CA TYR A 438 -7.08 14.10 2.42
C TYR A 438 -5.87 13.30 1.94
N ASP A 439 -5.07 12.72 2.85
CA ASP A 439 -3.87 11.95 2.51
C ASP A 439 -4.21 10.68 1.70
N LEU A 440 -5.31 9.99 2.05
CA LEU A 440 -5.81 8.87 1.27
C LEU A 440 -6.27 9.32 -0.12
N GLY A 441 -6.97 10.45 -0.21
CA GLY A 441 -7.37 11.05 -1.48
C GLY A 441 -6.16 11.39 -2.35
N LEU A 442 -5.14 12.03 -1.78
CA LEU A 442 -3.87 12.29 -2.48
C LEU A 442 -3.26 10.99 -3.03
N HIS A 443 -3.18 9.96 -2.21
CA HIS A 443 -2.63 8.67 -2.61
C HIS A 443 -3.41 8.03 -3.76
N LEU A 444 -4.73 7.92 -3.63
CA LEU A 444 -5.58 7.29 -4.63
C LEU A 444 -5.61 8.07 -5.95
N LEU A 445 -5.79 9.40 -5.90
CA LEU A 445 -5.92 10.22 -7.09
C LEU A 445 -4.58 10.38 -7.83
N THR A 446 -3.46 10.48 -7.09
CA THR A 446 -2.13 10.40 -7.69
C THR A 446 -1.94 9.07 -8.41
N GLY A 447 -2.25 7.97 -7.74
CA GLY A 447 -2.06 6.63 -8.28
C GLY A 447 -2.93 6.36 -9.50
N LEU A 448 -4.22 6.61 -9.39
CA LEU A 448 -5.18 6.40 -10.47
C LEU A 448 -4.91 7.36 -11.65
N GLY A 449 -4.60 8.62 -11.35
CA GLY A 449 -4.32 9.65 -12.36
C GLY A 449 -3.01 9.43 -13.13
N LYS A 450 -2.00 8.81 -12.49
CA LYS A 450 -0.71 8.53 -13.12
C LYS A 450 -0.63 7.11 -13.71
N TYR A 451 -1.12 6.11 -12.98
CA TYR A 451 -0.90 4.69 -13.28
C TYR A 451 -2.19 3.92 -13.64
N GLY A 452 -3.36 4.54 -13.52
CA GLY A 452 -4.65 3.90 -13.81
C GLY A 452 -4.86 2.64 -12.96
N THR A 453 -5.33 1.56 -13.59
CA THR A 453 -5.64 0.29 -12.91
C THR A 453 -4.45 -0.38 -12.22
N ARG A 454 -3.23 0.01 -12.58
CA ARG A 454 -1.97 -0.60 -12.11
C ARG A 454 -1.33 0.14 -10.94
N PHE A 455 -1.96 1.19 -10.41
CA PHE A 455 -1.36 2.00 -9.34
C PHE A 455 -1.00 1.20 -8.08
N SER A 456 -1.69 0.10 -7.82
CA SER A 456 -1.46 -0.71 -6.63
C SER A 456 -0.10 -1.43 -6.59
N THR A 457 0.58 -1.55 -7.73
CA THR A 457 1.91 -2.17 -7.83
C THR A 457 3.03 -1.15 -7.82
N GLN A 458 2.71 0.15 -7.78
CA GLN A 458 3.67 1.23 -7.90
C GLN A 458 4.07 1.78 -6.52
N LYS A 459 5.35 2.05 -6.35
CA LYS A 459 5.84 2.82 -5.20
C LYS A 459 5.52 4.28 -5.46
N MET A 460 4.49 4.78 -4.79
CA MET A 460 4.11 6.18 -4.90
C MET A 460 4.72 6.98 -3.76
N GLN A 461 5.20 8.17 -4.09
CA GLN A 461 5.59 9.19 -3.13
C GLN A 461 4.60 10.34 -3.27
N ALA A 462 3.71 10.47 -2.30
CA ALA A 462 2.92 11.67 -2.09
C ALA A 462 3.43 12.33 -0.82
N GLU A 463 3.56 13.65 -0.84
CA GLU A 463 3.90 14.43 0.36
C GLU A 463 2.63 14.54 1.23
N PRO A 464 2.48 13.73 2.28
CA PRO A 464 1.28 13.74 3.09
C PRO A 464 1.26 14.92 4.05
N VAL A 465 0.06 15.26 4.51
CA VAL A 465 -0.14 16.26 5.55
C VAL A 465 0.01 15.65 6.95
N GLN A 466 -0.44 14.41 7.12
CA GLN A 466 -0.41 13.70 8.41
C GLN A 466 0.11 12.26 8.30
N SER A 467 -0.35 11.50 7.30
CA SER A 467 -0.10 10.05 7.24
C SER A 467 0.34 9.61 5.84
N HIS A 468 1.51 9.02 5.72
CA HIS A 468 1.84 8.31 4.49
C HIS A 468 0.92 7.09 4.32
N ILE A 469 0.49 6.89 3.09
CA ILE A 469 -0.20 5.67 2.68
C ILE A 469 0.76 4.86 1.81
N ARG A 470 1.13 3.68 2.29
CA ARG A 470 2.00 2.75 1.57
C ARG A 470 1.40 1.36 1.62
N PHE A 471 0.68 1.03 0.58
CA PHE A 471 0.08 -0.30 0.47
C PHE A 471 1.11 -1.32 0.02
N GLU A 472 1.33 -2.33 0.83
CA GLU A 472 2.21 -3.46 0.54
C GLU A 472 1.49 -4.79 0.78
N GLN A 473 1.87 -5.79 0.00
CA GLN A 473 1.44 -7.16 0.26
C GLN A 473 2.29 -7.75 1.38
N VAL A 474 1.64 -8.31 2.39
CA VAL A 474 2.32 -9.00 3.49
C VAL A 474 2.12 -10.51 3.38
N PRO A 475 3.04 -11.34 3.86
CA PRO A 475 2.93 -12.79 3.78
C PRO A 475 1.59 -13.31 4.33
N GLY A 476 0.96 -14.22 3.60
CA GLY A 476 -0.32 -14.84 3.99
C GLY A 476 -1.57 -13.98 3.74
N GLN A 477 -1.44 -12.81 3.11
CA GLN A 477 -2.54 -11.95 2.72
C GLN A 477 -2.63 -11.84 1.20
N ALA A 478 -3.84 -11.86 0.62
CA ALA A 478 -4.06 -11.60 -0.80
C ALA A 478 -4.16 -10.09 -1.06
N GLY A 479 -4.80 -9.35 -0.16
CA GLY A 479 -4.94 -7.90 -0.23
C GLY A 479 -3.71 -7.16 0.26
N LEU A 480 -3.78 -5.83 0.22
CA LEU A 480 -2.71 -4.92 0.59
C LEU A 480 -2.99 -4.25 1.94
N VAL A 481 -1.94 -3.98 2.70
CA VAL A 481 -2.01 -3.30 4.00
C VAL A 481 -1.15 -2.05 3.97
N ASN A 482 -1.60 -0.98 4.60
CA ASN A 482 -0.76 0.18 4.82
C ASN A 482 0.36 -0.18 5.82
N THR A 483 1.59 -0.17 5.36
CA THR A 483 2.79 -0.45 6.18
C THR A 483 3.57 0.81 6.51
N ALA A 484 3.04 1.99 6.17
CA ALA A 484 3.68 3.24 6.54
C ALA A 484 3.63 3.44 8.05
N ALA A 485 4.79 3.62 8.63
CA ALA A 485 4.96 3.91 10.05
C ALA A 485 6.25 4.68 10.28
N TYR A 486 6.31 5.34 11.40
CA TYR A 486 7.42 6.20 11.80
C TYR A 486 7.88 5.87 13.21
N LEU A 487 9.15 6.16 13.46
CA LEU A 487 9.72 6.24 14.78
C LEU A 487 10.17 7.68 14.98
N ILE A 488 9.61 8.36 15.96
CA ILE A 488 9.95 9.73 16.30
C ILE A 488 10.86 9.69 17.53
N HIS A 489 12.05 10.24 17.42
CA HIS A 489 13.01 10.29 18.51
C HIS A 489 13.03 11.67 19.18
N TYR A 490 12.63 11.72 20.43
CA TYR A 490 12.70 12.90 21.30
C TYR A 490 14.04 12.87 22.06
N LYS A 491 15.09 13.38 21.40
CA LYS A 491 16.45 13.37 21.98
C LYS A 491 16.51 14.18 23.27
N ARG A 492 17.20 13.64 24.24
CA ARG A 492 17.51 14.37 25.49
C ARG A 492 18.34 15.61 25.20
N GLY A 493 18.01 16.72 25.88
CA GLY A 493 18.72 17.98 25.73
C GLY A 493 18.43 18.77 24.46
N THR A 494 17.42 18.34 23.68
CA THR A 494 16.90 19.07 22.52
C THR A 494 15.44 19.50 22.75
N THR A 495 14.95 20.41 21.91
CA THR A 495 13.55 20.86 21.93
C THR A 495 12.74 20.33 20.74
N GLY A 496 13.43 19.77 19.74
CA GLY A 496 12.81 19.20 18.54
C GLY A 496 12.83 17.67 18.53
N ALA A 497 11.94 17.08 17.80
CA ALA A 497 11.86 15.64 17.57
C ALA A 497 12.44 15.28 16.19
N GLU A 498 13.18 14.19 16.12
CA GLU A 498 13.75 13.66 14.86
C GLU A 498 12.85 12.55 14.32
N LEU A 499 12.45 12.67 13.05
CA LEU A 499 11.67 11.67 12.37
C LEU A 499 12.59 10.60 11.76
N ILE A 500 12.38 9.34 12.13
CA ILE A 500 13.04 8.18 11.55
C ILE A 500 12.03 7.42 10.68
N GLN A 501 12.24 7.45 9.37
CA GLN A 501 11.35 6.76 8.43
C GLN A 501 11.83 5.33 8.15
N ALA A 502 10.88 4.42 7.89
CA ALA A 502 11.18 3.18 7.21
C ALA A 502 11.48 3.49 5.73
N LYS A 503 12.74 3.41 5.34
CA LYS A 503 13.14 3.48 3.93
C LYS A 503 12.75 2.19 3.21
#